data_e076b8f546f4f2dfb28cff6ed011e3d3
#
_entry.id   e076b8f546f4f2dfb28cff6ed011e3d3
#
_cell.length_a   1.000
_cell.length_b   1.000
_cell.length_c   1.000
_cell.angle_alpha   90.00
_cell.angle_beta   90.00
_cell.angle_gamma   90.00
#
_symmetry.space_group_name_H-M   'P 1'
#
loop_
_entity.id
_entity.type
_entity.pdbx_description
1 polymer ?
#
loop_
_entity_poly.entity_id
_entity_poly.type
_entity_poly.pdbx_seq_one_letter_code
_entity_poly.pdbx_strand_id
1 'polypeptide(L)'
;MEGPDVHSSEAVIDNGSFGKRTVRFETGLLARQANGSALAYLDEETTVFAATTASKAPKEHFDFFPLTVDIEERSYAAGRIPGSFFRREGRPGTEAILAARLIDRPLRPAFTKGMRNEVQIVGTVLTVHPDDPYDVLAINAASMSTSLAGLPFSGPIGGTRMALIDGQWVAFPRWSELTRATFSMAIAGRVVGDDVAVMMVEAKAPEHADIVINAGGAKPTESVVAEGLEAAKPVIRALCEAQAKLIGECGKPVGDFPFFPDYTEEQLEAVTESIGDRLQPVLGIVAKAERDEALNDLTASVVEELAERFPEEEGMLAAAVNAAFKKTMRHHVLTEGVRMDGRTPVEIRTITAEAGVLPRVHGSALFQRGET
;
A
#
# COMPACT_ATOMS: atom_id res chain seq x y z
N MET A 1 -34.43 -24.48 -3.11
CA MET A 1 -33.12 -23.81 -3.23
C MET A 1 -32.78 -23.27 -1.85
N GLU A 2 -31.74 -23.77 -1.25
CA GLU A 2 -31.22 -23.17 -0.02
C GLU A 2 -30.80 -21.75 -0.31
N GLY A 3 -31.04 -20.83 0.63
CA GLY A 3 -30.63 -19.43 0.53
C GLY A 3 -29.10 -19.30 0.50
N PRO A 4 -28.55 -18.09 0.29
CA PRO A 4 -27.13 -17.88 0.37
C PRO A 4 -26.64 -18.16 1.80
N ASP A 5 -25.53 -18.89 1.90
CA ASP A 5 -24.85 -19.14 3.16
C ASP A 5 -24.02 -17.89 3.50
N VAL A 6 -24.55 -17.06 4.39
CA VAL A 6 -23.98 -15.75 4.74
C VAL A 6 -23.26 -15.86 6.08
N HIS A 7 -21.96 -15.54 6.07
CA HIS A 7 -21.11 -15.51 7.25
C HIS A 7 -20.73 -14.07 7.58
N SER A 8 -20.64 -13.75 8.88
CA SER A 8 -20.25 -12.42 9.34
C SER A 8 -19.37 -12.46 10.58
N SER A 9 -18.53 -11.45 10.72
CA SER A 9 -17.73 -11.17 11.92
C SER A 9 -17.57 -9.66 12.09
N GLU A 10 -17.26 -9.23 13.32
CA GLU A 10 -17.11 -7.81 13.61
C GLU A 10 -15.87 -7.52 14.45
N ALA A 11 -15.35 -6.32 14.31
CA ALA A 11 -14.33 -5.70 15.14
C ALA A 11 -14.91 -4.42 15.75
N VAL A 12 -14.89 -4.34 17.08
CA VAL A 12 -15.31 -3.15 17.83
C VAL A 12 -14.08 -2.37 18.26
N ILE A 13 -14.03 -1.10 17.90
CA ILE A 13 -12.91 -0.18 18.16
C ILE A 13 -13.40 0.86 19.13
N ASP A 14 -12.77 0.94 20.31
CA ASP A 14 -13.13 1.89 21.35
C ASP A 14 -12.19 3.10 21.29
N ASN A 15 -12.73 4.26 20.97
CA ASN A 15 -12.02 5.54 20.93
C ASN A 15 -12.20 6.36 22.22
N GLY A 16 -12.58 5.73 23.32
CA GLY A 16 -12.78 6.42 24.60
C GLY A 16 -13.86 7.51 24.52
N SER A 17 -13.47 8.77 24.74
CA SER A 17 -14.38 9.91 24.69
C SER A 17 -15.02 10.18 23.32
N PHE A 18 -14.45 9.66 22.24
CA PHE A 18 -14.99 9.76 20.87
C PHE A 18 -15.95 8.62 20.51
N GLY A 19 -16.26 7.75 21.49
CA GLY A 19 -17.20 6.65 21.29
C GLY A 19 -16.59 5.42 20.62
N LYS A 20 -17.47 4.54 20.15
CA LYS A 20 -17.06 3.28 19.51
C LYS A 20 -17.35 3.32 18.02
N ARG A 21 -16.49 2.63 17.26
CA ARG A 21 -16.72 2.36 15.83
C ARG A 21 -16.74 0.85 15.66
N THR A 22 -17.63 0.35 14.82
CA THR A 22 -17.75 -1.08 14.54
C THR A 22 -17.50 -1.32 13.06
N VAL A 23 -16.55 -2.22 12.76
CA VAL A 23 -16.33 -2.72 11.40
C VAL A 23 -16.84 -4.14 11.35
N ARG A 24 -17.90 -4.37 10.56
CA ARG A 24 -18.46 -5.71 10.31
C ARG A 24 -18.07 -6.17 8.92
N PHE A 25 -17.64 -7.41 8.84
CA PHE A 25 -17.36 -8.12 7.57
C PHE A 25 -18.46 -9.13 7.29
N GLU A 26 -18.78 -9.30 6.00
CA GLU A 26 -19.78 -10.26 5.55
C GLU A 26 -19.36 -10.86 4.21
N THR A 27 -19.62 -12.15 4.00
CA THR A 27 -19.39 -12.86 2.74
C THR A 27 -20.50 -13.85 2.45
N GLY A 28 -20.56 -14.36 1.19
CA GLY A 28 -21.51 -15.37 0.75
C GLY A 28 -22.72 -14.83 -0.02
N LEU A 29 -23.05 -13.55 0.13
CA LEU A 29 -24.23 -12.93 -0.51
C LEU A 29 -23.99 -12.52 -1.97
N LEU A 30 -22.90 -11.75 -2.22
CA LEU A 30 -22.62 -11.10 -3.51
C LEU A 30 -21.45 -11.75 -4.24
N ALA A 31 -21.41 -11.57 -5.57
CA ALA A 31 -20.32 -12.01 -6.47
C ALA A 31 -19.84 -13.45 -6.24
N ARG A 32 -20.76 -14.39 -6.11
CA ARG A 32 -20.49 -15.82 -5.83
C ARG A 32 -19.65 -16.53 -6.91
N GLN A 33 -19.46 -15.91 -8.08
CA GLN A 33 -18.60 -16.42 -9.16
C GLN A 33 -17.16 -15.90 -9.07
N ALA A 34 -16.88 -14.89 -8.25
CA ALA A 34 -15.52 -14.42 -8.00
C ALA A 34 -14.70 -15.44 -7.19
N ASN A 35 -13.38 -15.36 -7.24
CA ASN A 35 -12.53 -16.18 -6.39
C ASN A 35 -12.81 -15.92 -4.91
N GLY A 36 -12.95 -14.64 -4.53
CA GLY A 36 -13.38 -14.22 -3.21
C GLY A 36 -14.19 -12.94 -3.28
N SER A 37 -15.10 -12.74 -2.34
CA SER A 37 -15.90 -11.51 -2.25
C SER A 37 -16.25 -11.22 -0.79
N ALA A 38 -16.32 -9.93 -0.45
CA ALA A 38 -16.65 -9.48 0.89
C ALA A 38 -17.34 -8.12 0.88
N LEU A 39 -18.17 -7.90 1.90
CA LEU A 39 -18.69 -6.60 2.29
C LEU A 39 -18.00 -6.19 3.59
N ALA A 40 -17.63 -4.92 3.68
CA ALA A 40 -17.21 -4.29 4.94
C ALA A 40 -18.15 -3.13 5.25
N TYR A 41 -18.65 -3.12 6.44
CA TYR A 41 -19.58 -2.11 6.96
C TYR A 41 -18.89 -1.31 8.06
N LEU A 42 -19.03 -0.01 8.06
CA LEU A 42 -18.66 0.87 9.17
C LEU A 42 -19.93 1.41 9.80
N ASP A 43 -20.19 1.02 11.04
CA ASP A 43 -21.39 1.36 11.83
C ASP A 43 -22.72 1.12 11.11
N GLU A 44 -22.77 0.17 10.16
CA GLU A 44 -23.92 -0.14 9.30
C GLU A 44 -24.36 1.04 8.38
N GLU A 45 -23.62 2.15 8.34
CA GLU A 45 -23.96 3.35 7.58
C GLU A 45 -23.13 3.50 6.31
N THR A 46 -21.86 3.07 6.35
CA THR A 46 -20.96 3.08 5.19
C THR A 46 -20.61 1.64 4.82
N THR A 47 -20.80 1.27 3.54
CA THR A 47 -20.58 -0.10 3.07
C THR A 47 -19.73 -0.10 1.81
N VAL A 48 -18.64 -0.85 1.84
CA VAL A 48 -17.78 -1.12 0.69
C VAL A 48 -17.83 -2.61 0.37
N PHE A 49 -18.17 -2.93 -0.86
CA PHE A 49 -18.07 -4.26 -1.43
C PHE A 49 -16.73 -4.44 -2.13
N ALA A 50 -16.11 -5.59 -2.03
CA ALA A 50 -14.92 -5.95 -2.79
C ALA A 50 -15.04 -7.38 -3.38
N ALA A 51 -14.59 -7.55 -4.61
CA ALA A 51 -14.47 -8.83 -5.27
C ALA A 51 -13.05 -9.01 -5.82
N THR A 52 -12.47 -10.18 -5.57
CA THR A 52 -11.14 -10.57 -6.03
C THR A 52 -11.26 -11.71 -7.02
N THR A 53 -10.62 -11.56 -8.17
CA THR A 53 -10.50 -12.60 -9.20
C THR A 53 -9.04 -12.81 -9.58
N ALA A 54 -8.70 -14.03 -9.98
CA ALA A 54 -7.37 -14.37 -10.48
C ALA A 54 -7.45 -15.19 -11.77
N SER A 55 -6.50 -14.96 -12.68
CA SER A 55 -6.36 -15.76 -13.89
C SER A 55 -5.95 -17.19 -13.55
N LYS A 56 -6.44 -18.17 -14.34
CA LYS A 56 -6.09 -19.59 -14.15
C LYS A 56 -4.64 -19.91 -14.54
N ALA A 57 -4.09 -19.15 -15.48
CA ALA A 57 -2.73 -19.32 -15.96
C ALA A 57 -1.90 -18.05 -15.74
N PRO A 58 -0.59 -18.17 -15.53
CA PRO A 58 0.30 -17.02 -15.43
C PRO A 58 0.38 -16.27 -16.77
N LYS A 59 0.73 -15.00 -16.70
CA LYS A 59 1.06 -14.16 -17.85
C LYS A 59 2.56 -14.24 -18.08
N GLU A 60 3.02 -15.22 -18.86
CA GLU A 60 4.43 -15.53 -19.06
C GLU A 60 5.29 -14.36 -19.58
N HIS A 61 4.67 -13.43 -20.33
CA HIS A 61 5.33 -12.24 -20.87
C HIS A 61 5.51 -11.10 -19.87
N PHE A 62 4.98 -11.21 -18.64
CA PHE A 62 5.21 -10.22 -17.59
C PHE A 62 6.39 -10.61 -16.73
N ASP A 63 7.24 -9.64 -16.43
CA ASP A 63 8.35 -9.71 -15.49
C ASP A 63 8.01 -9.17 -14.09
N PHE A 64 6.73 -8.84 -13.86
CA PHE A 64 6.20 -8.31 -12.61
C PHE A 64 4.86 -8.97 -12.24
N PHE A 65 4.45 -8.78 -10.99
CA PHE A 65 3.13 -9.24 -10.52
C PHE A 65 2.00 -8.35 -11.05
N PRO A 66 1.11 -8.86 -11.93
CA PRO A 66 0.04 -8.08 -12.54
C PRO A 66 -1.17 -7.97 -11.61
N LEU A 67 -1.09 -7.09 -10.61
CA LEU A 67 -2.20 -6.74 -9.73
C LEU A 67 -2.87 -5.45 -10.23
N THR A 68 -4.18 -5.50 -10.42
CA THR A 68 -5.04 -4.35 -10.70
C THR A 68 -6.01 -4.14 -9.55
N VAL A 69 -6.08 -2.91 -9.05
CA VAL A 69 -7.04 -2.51 -8.01
C VAL A 69 -7.84 -1.34 -8.53
N ASP A 70 -9.15 -1.51 -8.57
CA ASP A 70 -10.11 -0.50 -9.00
C ASP A 70 -11.11 -0.21 -7.87
N ILE A 71 -11.45 1.07 -7.70
CA ILE A 71 -12.52 1.52 -6.82
C ILE A 71 -13.57 2.26 -7.63
N GLU A 72 -14.81 1.84 -7.48
CA GLU A 72 -15.97 2.46 -8.11
C GLU A 72 -16.79 3.22 -7.06
N GLU A 73 -16.73 4.54 -7.15
CA GLU A 73 -17.67 5.43 -6.45
C GLU A 73 -18.92 5.56 -7.30
N ARG A 74 -20.05 5.13 -6.75
CA ARG A 74 -21.33 5.24 -7.42
C ARG A 74 -22.13 6.39 -6.81
N SER A 75 -22.70 7.25 -7.65
CA SER A 75 -23.48 8.40 -7.19
C SER A 75 -24.65 7.98 -6.28
N TYR A 76 -25.24 6.81 -6.52
CA TYR A 76 -26.32 6.27 -5.69
C TYR A 76 -25.86 5.97 -4.24
N ALA A 77 -24.58 5.68 -4.00
CA ALA A 77 -24.05 5.42 -2.66
C ALA A 77 -24.26 6.62 -1.71
N ALA A 78 -24.28 7.83 -2.26
CA ALA A 78 -24.60 9.07 -1.55
C ALA A 78 -26.02 9.57 -1.82
N GLY A 79 -26.92 8.71 -2.33
CA GLY A 79 -28.30 9.09 -2.69
C GLY A 79 -28.40 10.06 -3.86
N ARG A 80 -27.40 10.10 -4.75
CA ARG A 80 -27.32 11.08 -5.84
C ARG A 80 -27.49 10.41 -7.21
N ILE A 81 -27.84 11.21 -8.19
CA ILE A 81 -27.84 10.85 -9.62
C ILE A 81 -26.66 11.56 -10.28
N PRO A 82 -25.91 10.90 -11.21
CA PRO A 82 -24.83 11.54 -11.93
C PRO A 82 -25.25 12.88 -12.55
N GLY A 83 -24.46 13.94 -12.28
CA GLY A 83 -24.82 15.34 -12.62
C GLY A 83 -24.49 15.78 -14.04
N SER A 84 -23.90 14.91 -14.89
CA SER A 84 -23.55 15.25 -16.26
C SER A 84 -24.80 15.26 -17.20
N PHE A 85 -24.66 15.86 -18.40
CA PHE A 85 -25.70 15.82 -19.43
C PHE A 85 -26.21 14.41 -19.72
N PHE A 86 -25.31 13.43 -19.81
CA PHE A 86 -25.66 12.03 -20.06
C PHE A 86 -26.22 11.29 -18.85
N ARG A 87 -26.17 11.86 -17.66
CA ARG A 87 -26.60 11.26 -16.40
C ARG A 87 -26.06 9.84 -16.19
N ARG A 88 -24.79 9.64 -16.52
CA ARG A 88 -24.07 8.37 -16.38
C ARG A 88 -22.85 8.55 -15.50
N GLU A 89 -22.43 7.45 -14.86
CA GLU A 89 -21.14 7.38 -14.20
C GLU A 89 -20.03 7.59 -15.25
N GLY A 90 -19.10 8.46 -14.94
CA GLY A 90 -17.94 8.76 -15.78
C GLY A 90 -16.74 7.89 -15.43
N ARG A 91 -15.55 8.37 -15.76
CA ARG A 91 -14.30 7.79 -15.30
C ARG A 91 -14.19 7.97 -13.77
N PRO A 92 -13.48 7.06 -13.06
CA PRO A 92 -13.22 7.22 -11.64
C PRO A 92 -12.66 8.60 -11.29
N GLY A 93 -13.17 9.21 -10.24
CA GLY A 93 -12.64 10.46 -9.70
C GLY A 93 -11.25 10.30 -9.09
N THR A 94 -10.60 11.42 -8.79
CA THR A 94 -9.26 11.42 -8.17
C THR A 94 -9.26 10.68 -6.84
N GLU A 95 -10.29 10.83 -6.01
CA GLU A 95 -10.41 10.16 -4.71
C GLU A 95 -10.48 8.64 -4.86
N ALA A 96 -11.25 8.13 -5.83
CA ALA A 96 -11.32 6.70 -6.12
C ALA A 96 -9.97 6.13 -6.58
N ILE A 97 -9.21 6.87 -7.40
CA ILE A 97 -7.87 6.47 -7.84
C ILE A 97 -6.90 6.46 -6.65
N LEU A 98 -6.97 7.46 -5.77
CA LEU A 98 -6.14 7.51 -4.56
C LEU A 98 -6.50 6.37 -3.59
N ALA A 99 -7.79 6.07 -3.40
CA ALA A 99 -8.23 4.94 -2.60
C ALA A 99 -7.74 3.60 -3.17
N ALA A 100 -7.79 3.40 -4.49
CA ALA A 100 -7.24 2.21 -5.15
C ALA A 100 -5.74 2.05 -4.88
N ARG A 101 -4.98 3.14 -4.94
CA ARG A 101 -3.54 3.14 -4.59
C ARG A 101 -3.28 2.86 -3.12
N LEU A 102 -4.15 3.35 -2.23
CA LEU A 102 -4.07 3.07 -0.80
C LEU A 102 -4.28 1.58 -0.50
N ILE A 103 -5.11 0.90 -1.28
CA ILE A 103 -5.33 -0.56 -1.21
C ILE A 103 -4.15 -1.32 -1.79
N ASP A 104 -3.68 -0.96 -2.99
CA ASP A 104 -2.60 -1.66 -3.69
C ASP A 104 -1.31 -1.71 -2.86
N ARG A 105 -0.96 -0.60 -2.20
CA ARG A 105 0.31 -0.47 -1.46
C ARG A 105 0.52 -1.51 -0.36
N PRO A 106 -0.44 -1.81 0.54
CA PRO A 106 -0.27 -2.84 1.54
C PRO A 106 -0.59 -4.25 1.02
N LEU A 107 -1.46 -4.43 0.02
CA LEU A 107 -1.84 -5.75 -0.47
C LEU A 107 -0.79 -6.35 -1.40
N ARG A 108 -0.23 -5.59 -2.32
CA ARG A 108 0.77 -6.07 -3.30
C ARG A 108 1.95 -6.81 -2.65
N PRO A 109 2.62 -6.28 -1.61
CA PRO A 109 3.76 -6.97 -0.98
C PRO A 109 3.36 -8.18 -0.13
N ALA A 110 2.07 -8.40 0.10
CA ALA A 110 1.56 -9.56 0.83
C ALA A 110 1.33 -10.78 -0.07
N PHE A 111 1.34 -10.64 -1.39
CA PHE A 111 1.37 -11.77 -2.30
C PHE A 111 2.77 -12.40 -2.36
N THR A 112 2.82 -13.70 -2.60
CA THR A 112 4.09 -14.42 -2.74
C THR A 112 4.86 -13.89 -3.95
N LYS A 113 6.14 -13.59 -3.76
CA LYS A 113 7.03 -13.11 -4.83
C LYS A 113 7.11 -14.13 -5.97
N GLY A 114 7.20 -13.62 -7.20
CA GLY A 114 7.26 -14.45 -8.41
C GLY A 114 5.90 -14.90 -8.93
N MET A 115 4.79 -14.56 -8.28
CA MET A 115 3.46 -14.79 -8.84
C MET A 115 3.26 -13.95 -10.11
N ARG A 116 2.86 -14.60 -11.23
CA ARG A 116 2.56 -13.95 -12.53
C ARG A 116 1.11 -14.15 -12.98
N ASN A 117 0.28 -14.75 -12.16
CA ASN A 117 -1.16 -14.78 -12.41
C ASN A 117 -1.71 -13.36 -12.24
N GLU A 118 -2.50 -12.91 -13.20
CA GLU A 118 -3.20 -11.63 -13.10
C GLU A 118 -4.23 -11.70 -11.98
N VAL A 119 -4.17 -10.74 -11.06
CA VAL A 119 -5.15 -10.58 -9.99
C VAL A 119 -5.84 -9.23 -10.14
N GLN A 120 -7.16 -9.24 -10.11
CA GLN A 120 -7.97 -8.03 -10.11
C GLN A 120 -8.80 -7.97 -8.82
N ILE A 121 -8.75 -6.81 -8.18
CA ILE A 121 -9.58 -6.47 -7.02
C ILE A 121 -10.45 -5.28 -7.42
N VAL A 122 -11.75 -5.48 -7.43
CA VAL A 122 -12.73 -4.42 -7.71
C VAL A 122 -13.49 -4.12 -6.44
N GLY A 123 -13.35 -2.90 -5.94
CA GLY A 123 -14.12 -2.36 -4.83
C GLY A 123 -15.26 -1.47 -5.35
N THR A 124 -16.43 -1.56 -4.75
CA THR A 124 -17.56 -0.69 -5.05
C THR A 124 -18.12 -0.10 -3.76
N VAL A 125 -18.20 1.21 -3.69
CA VAL A 125 -18.85 1.92 -2.59
C VAL A 125 -20.37 1.80 -2.80
N LEU A 126 -21.03 0.99 -1.96
CA LEU A 126 -22.47 0.72 -2.09
C LEU A 126 -23.33 1.74 -1.35
N THR A 127 -22.86 2.19 -0.18
CA THR A 127 -23.46 3.28 0.58
C THR A 127 -22.37 4.00 1.36
N VAL A 128 -22.51 5.30 1.54
CA VAL A 128 -21.56 6.13 2.29
C VAL A 128 -22.30 7.16 3.14
N HIS A 129 -22.03 7.14 4.44
CA HIS A 129 -22.47 8.22 5.32
C HIS A 129 -21.67 9.50 4.94
N PRO A 130 -22.29 10.66 4.78
CA PRO A 130 -21.61 11.87 4.29
C PRO A 130 -20.40 12.31 5.11
N ASP A 131 -20.34 11.90 6.38
CA ASP A 131 -19.27 12.26 7.31
C ASP A 131 -18.20 11.16 7.48
N ASP A 132 -18.30 10.02 6.77
CA ASP A 132 -17.35 8.91 6.91
C ASP A 132 -16.37 8.85 5.72
N PRO A 133 -15.03 8.84 5.97
CA PRO A 133 -14.05 8.41 4.99
C PRO A 133 -14.19 6.90 4.72
N TYR A 134 -14.38 6.51 3.46
CA TYR A 134 -14.51 5.09 3.09
C TYR A 134 -13.18 4.41 2.71
N ASP A 135 -12.14 5.19 2.47
CA ASP A 135 -10.87 4.73 1.87
C ASP A 135 -10.17 3.61 2.66
N VAL A 136 -10.06 3.76 3.98
CA VAL A 136 -9.48 2.70 4.84
C VAL A 136 -10.44 1.52 5.05
N LEU A 137 -11.75 1.73 4.97
CA LEU A 137 -12.72 0.63 4.97
C LEU A 137 -12.56 -0.22 3.71
N ALA A 138 -12.26 0.42 2.57
CA ALA A 138 -11.99 -0.27 1.31
C ALA A 138 -10.74 -1.16 1.36
N ILE A 139 -9.69 -0.78 2.13
CA ILE A 139 -8.54 -1.65 2.39
C ILE A 139 -9.01 -2.96 3.06
N ASN A 140 -9.86 -2.85 4.06
CA ASN A 140 -10.37 -4.00 4.81
C ASN A 140 -11.27 -4.90 3.96
N ALA A 141 -12.16 -4.32 3.14
CA ALA A 141 -12.99 -5.07 2.20
C ALA A 141 -12.15 -5.83 1.17
N ALA A 142 -11.14 -5.16 0.58
CA ALA A 142 -10.21 -5.75 -0.38
C ALA A 142 -9.35 -6.86 0.25
N SER A 143 -8.84 -6.64 1.46
CA SER A 143 -8.11 -7.65 2.21
C SER A 143 -8.96 -8.90 2.47
N MET A 144 -10.20 -8.71 2.95
CA MET A 144 -11.11 -9.81 3.24
C MET A 144 -11.44 -10.60 1.98
N SER A 145 -11.82 -9.94 0.86
CA SER A 145 -12.12 -10.61 -0.40
C SER A 145 -10.93 -11.40 -0.95
N THR A 146 -9.72 -10.85 -0.83
CA THR A 146 -8.47 -11.49 -1.28
C THR A 146 -8.12 -12.71 -0.41
N SER A 147 -8.28 -12.58 0.90
CA SER A 147 -8.00 -13.68 1.85
C SER A 147 -8.94 -14.87 1.68
N LEU A 148 -10.19 -14.62 1.25
CA LEU A 148 -11.17 -15.67 0.94
C LEU A 148 -10.95 -16.35 -0.43
N ALA A 149 -10.13 -15.77 -1.30
CA ALA A 149 -10.02 -16.15 -2.70
C ALA A 149 -9.18 -17.42 -2.94
N GLY A 150 -8.48 -17.95 -1.93
CA GLY A 150 -7.57 -19.09 -2.07
C GLY A 150 -6.30 -18.76 -2.86
N LEU A 151 -5.84 -17.51 -2.77
CA LEU A 151 -4.62 -17.01 -3.42
C LEU A 151 -3.42 -17.11 -2.45
N PRO A 152 -2.17 -17.16 -2.97
CA PRO A 152 -0.96 -17.14 -2.15
C PRO A 152 -0.72 -15.73 -1.57
N PHE A 153 -1.54 -15.38 -0.60
CA PHE A 153 -1.64 -14.07 0.04
C PHE A 153 -1.41 -14.21 1.55
N SER A 154 -0.44 -13.49 2.09
CA SER A 154 -0.04 -13.54 3.51
C SER A 154 -0.81 -12.54 4.39
N GLY A 155 -2.08 -12.29 4.07
CA GLY A 155 -3.02 -11.53 4.90
C GLY A 155 -3.58 -12.36 6.07
N PRO A 156 -4.62 -11.85 6.76
CA PRO A 156 -5.35 -10.62 6.42
C PRO A 156 -4.61 -9.33 6.76
N ILE A 157 -5.01 -8.24 6.11
CA ILE A 157 -4.50 -6.89 6.35
C ILE A 157 -5.61 -6.05 6.96
N GLY A 158 -5.32 -5.39 8.07
CA GLY A 158 -6.18 -4.38 8.68
C GLY A 158 -5.74 -2.97 8.26
N GLY A 159 -6.68 -2.13 7.86
CA GLY A 159 -6.45 -0.73 7.52
C GLY A 159 -7.26 0.20 8.42
N THR A 160 -6.65 1.24 8.95
CA THR A 160 -7.32 2.26 9.77
C THR A 160 -6.80 3.65 9.44
N ARG A 161 -7.63 4.66 9.65
CA ARG A 161 -7.19 6.06 9.74
C ARG A 161 -7.08 6.42 11.21
N MET A 162 -5.91 6.94 11.59
CA MET A 162 -5.68 7.51 12.92
C MET A 162 -5.59 9.03 12.79
N ALA A 163 -6.26 9.77 13.65
CA ALA A 163 -6.14 11.22 13.73
C ALA A 163 -5.83 11.68 15.15
N LEU A 164 -4.94 12.67 15.26
CA LEU A 164 -4.62 13.30 16.54
C LEU A 164 -5.59 14.46 16.76
N ILE A 165 -6.58 14.24 17.64
CA ILE A 165 -7.68 15.15 17.91
C ILE A 165 -7.69 15.45 19.41
N ASP A 166 -7.58 16.72 19.80
CA ASP A 166 -7.55 17.17 21.19
C ASP A 166 -6.53 16.39 22.06
N GLY A 167 -5.39 16.02 21.46
CA GLY A 167 -4.33 15.26 22.13
C GLY A 167 -4.57 13.76 22.24
N GLN A 168 -5.64 13.22 21.67
CA GLN A 168 -5.98 11.79 21.65
C GLN A 168 -5.88 11.23 20.22
N TRP A 169 -5.36 10.02 20.08
CA TRP A 169 -5.41 9.26 18.83
C TRP A 169 -6.78 8.60 18.66
N VAL A 170 -7.48 8.94 17.57
CA VAL A 170 -8.84 8.47 17.24
C VAL A 170 -8.79 7.64 15.97
N ALA A 171 -9.30 6.41 16.02
CA ALA A 171 -9.40 5.52 14.87
C ALA A 171 -10.73 5.71 14.13
N PHE A 172 -10.71 5.62 12.80
CA PHE A 172 -11.86 5.83 11.93
C PHE A 172 -12.59 7.17 12.22
N PRO A 173 -11.86 8.30 12.29
CA PRO A 173 -12.47 9.59 12.60
C PRO A 173 -13.42 10.01 11.46
N ARG A 174 -14.45 10.76 11.80
CA ARG A 174 -15.35 11.41 10.86
C ARG A 174 -14.72 12.65 10.22
N TRP A 175 -15.20 13.08 9.07
CA TRP A 175 -14.74 14.31 8.41
C TRP A 175 -14.90 15.54 9.32
N SER A 176 -16.02 15.62 10.03
CA SER A 176 -16.29 16.68 11.02
C SER A 176 -15.27 16.70 12.15
N GLU A 177 -14.82 15.54 12.62
CA GLU A 177 -13.80 15.41 13.65
C GLU A 177 -12.40 15.77 13.13
N LEU A 178 -12.10 15.42 11.88
CA LEU A 178 -10.83 15.75 11.22
C LEU A 178 -10.57 17.26 11.12
N THR A 179 -11.60 18.10 11.17
CA THR A 179 -11.45 19.57 11.19
C THR A 179 -10.71 20.07 12.45
N ARG A 180 -10.73 19.27 13.53
CA ARG A 180 -10.04 19.55 14.80
C ARG A 180 -8.69 18.85 14.94
N ALA A 181 -8.35 18.00 13.97
CA ALA A 181 -7.13 17.22 14.03
C ALA A 181 -5.89 18.06 13.67
N THR A 182 -4.80 17.83 14.39
CA THR A 182 -3.49 18.39 14.04
C THR A 182 -2.69 17.51 13.09
N PHE A 183 -3.02 16.22 13.04
CA PHE A 183 -2.37 15.23 12.19
C PHE A 183 -3.31 14.07 11.86
N SER A 184 -3.17 13.48 10.69
CA SER A 184 -3.93 12.30 10.27
C SER A 184 -3.07 11.37 9.45
N MET A 185 -3.21 10.07 9.65
CA MET A 185 -2.52 9.04 8.87
C MET A 185 -3.42 7.83 8.60
N ALA A 186 -3.41 7.34 7.37
CA ALA A 186 -3.90 6.03 7.02
C ALA A 186 -2.77 5.01 7.24
N ILE A 187 -3.07 3.95 7.96
CA ILE A 187 -2.10 2.93 8.35
C ILE A 187 -2.70 1.57 7.99
N ALA A 188 -1.89 0.71 7.38
CA ALA A 188 -2.26 -0.68 7.16
C ALA A 188 -1.15 -1.61 7.62
N GLY A 189 -1.54 -2.76 8.15
CA GLY A 189 -0.62 -3.76 8.65
C GLY A 189 -1.26 -5.13 8.79
N ARG A 190 -0.46 -6.10 9.19
CA ARG A 190 -0.90 -7.46 9.47
C ARG A 190 -0.31 -7.98 10.77
N VAL A 191 -0.94 -8.96 11.35
CA VAL A 191 -0.41 -9.67 12.53
C VAL A 191 0.75 -10.57 12.09
N VAL A 192 1.88 -10.49 12.80
CA VAL A 192 3.06 -11.34 12.62
C VAL A 192 3.53 -11.76 14.02
N GLY A 193 3.33 -13.03 14.36
CA GLY A 193 3.56 -13.51 15.74
C GLY A 193 2.70 -12.72 16.74
N ASP A 194 3.33 -12.18 17.77
CA ASP A 194 2.64 -11.43 18.82
C ASP A 194 2.55 -9.92 18.55
N ASP A 195 3.04 -9.42 17.41
CA ASP A 195 3.01 -8.00 17.07
C ASP A 195 2.26 -7.74 15.75
N VAL A 196 2.09 -6.47 15.42
CA VAL A 196 1.53 -5.98 14.16
C VAL A 196 2.65 -5.36 13.34
N ALA A 197 2.95 -5.95 12.20
CA ALA A 197 3.84 -5.37 11.22
C ALA A 197 3.10 -4.28 10.43
N VAL A 198 3.51 -3.03 10.60
CA VAL A 198 3.02 -1.89 9.80
C VAL A 198 3.61 -2.00 8.40
N MET A 199 2.74 -2.09 7.39
CA MET A 199 3.12 -2.29 5.99
C MET A 199 2.98 -1.02 5.15
N MET A 200 2.08 -0.12 5.53
CA MET A 200 1.82 1.12 4.80
C MET A 200 1.44 2.24 5.78
N VAL A 201 2.01 3.40 5.53
CA VAL A 201 1.62 4.66 6.19
C VAL A 201 1.47 5.73 5.12
N GLU A 202 0.39 6.48 5.19
CA GLU A 202 0.19 7.70 4.44
C GLU A 202 -0.31 8.79 5.36
N ALA A 203 0.52 9.79 5.60
CA ALA A 203 0.27 10.82 6.60
C ALA A 203 0.11 12.20 5.96
N LYS A 204 -0.76 13.01 6.55
CA LYS A 204 -0.96 14.40 6.18
C LYS A 204 -1.34 15.27 7.38
N ALA A 205 -0.98 16.54 7.34
CA ALA A 205 -1.64 17.54 8.17
C ALA A 205 -3.00 17.90 7.53
N PRO A 206 -4.11 17.93 8.28
CA PRO A 206 -5.37 18.48 7.80
C PRO A 206 -5.22 19.95 7.38
N GLU A 207 -6.16 20.44 6.56
CA GLU A 207 -6.06 21.77 5.91
C GLU A 207 -5.83 22.92 6.89
N HIS A 208 -6.39 22.86 8.10
CA HIS A 208 -6.29 23.92 9.11
C HIS A 208 -5.48 23.52 10.35
N ALA A 209 -4.57 22.54 10.19
CA ALA A 209 -3.76 22.04 11.29
C ALA A 209 -2.90 23.13 11.96
N ASP A 210 -2.38 24.09 11.19
CA ASP A 210 -1.62 25.23 11.69
C ASP A 210 -2.47 26.12 12.62
N ILE A 211 -3.73 26.35 12.30
CA ILE A 211 -4.67 27.12 13.14
C ILE A 211 -4.90 26.40 14.45
N VAL A 212 -5.18 25.09 14.38
CA VAL A 212 -5.42 24.25 15.57
C VAL A 212 -4.17 24.22 16.47
N ILE A 213 -2.97 24.06 15.90
CA ILE A 213 -1.71 24.05 16.63
C ILE A 213 -1.43 25.40 17.28
N ASN A 214 -1.65 26.52 16.56
CA ASN A 214 -1.45 27.87 17.10
C ASN A 214 -2.45 28.21 18.20
N ALA A 215 -3.64 27.58 18.21
CA ALA A 215 -4.62 27.69 19.27
C ALA A 215 -4.30 26.80 20.49
N GLY A 216 -3.17 26.08 20.51
CA GLY A 216 -2.74 25.22 21.62
C GLY A 216 -2.93 23.72 21.38
N GLY A 217 -3.30 23.31 20.19
CA GLY A 217 -3.39 21.91 19.81
C GLY A 217 -2.03 21.18 19.86
N ALA A 218 -2.06 19.87 20.04
CA ALA A 218 -0.88 19.02 20.12
C ALA A 218 -0.06 19.07 18.83
N LYS A 219 1.25 19.32 18.92
CA LYS A 219 2.16 19.33 17.77
C LYS A 219 2.52 17.89 17.39
N PRO A 220 2.41 17.51 16.11
CA PRO A 220 2.81 16.20 15.63
C PRO A 220 4.34 16.09 15.48
N THR A 221 5.05 15.99 16.60
CA THR A 221 6.49 15.71 16.60
C THR A 221 6.73 14.24 16.20
N GLU A 222 7.98 13.87 15.89
CA GLU A 222 8.36 12.52 15.52
C GLU A 222 7.95 11.49 16.59
N SER A 223 8.12 11.83 17.89
CA SER A 223 7.70 10.96 18.98
C SER A 223 6.18 10.78 19.03
N VAL A 224 5.41 11.85 18.84
CA VAL A 224 3.93 11.80 18.83
C VAL A 224 3.45 10.96 17.61
N VAL A 225 4.08 11.10 16.45
CA VAL A 225 3.75 10.28 15.28
C VAL A 225 4.07 8.80 15.55
N ALA A 226 5.21 8.49 16.18
CA ALA A 226 5.57 7.12 16.58
C ALA A 226 4.55 6.53 17.55
N GLU A 227 4.10 7.30 18.56
CA GLU A 227 3.02 6.90 19.45
C GLU A 227 1.72 6.59 18.69
N GLY A 228 1.39 7.36 17.66
CA GLY A 228 0.23 7.11 16.80
C GLY A 228 0.33 5.82 15.99
N LEU A 229 1.52 5.43 15.56
CA LEU A 229 1.76 4.14 14.92
C LEU A 229 1.54 2.99 15.90
N GLU A 230 2.01 3.11 17.14
CA GLU A 230 1.76 2.12 18.19
C GLU A 230 0.26 2.06 18.55
N ALA A 231 -0.43 3.21 18.65
CA ALA A 231 -1.86 3.27 18.92
C ALA A 231 -2.72 2.62 17.81
N ALA A 232 -2.23 2.56 16.57
CA ALA A 232 -2.92 1.89 15.48
C ALA A 232 -2.84 0.35 15.56
N LYS A 233 -1.80 -0.23 16.17
CA LYS A 233 -1.58 -1.67 16.22
C LYS A 233 -2.75 -2.47 16.84
N PRO A 234 -3.32 -2.11 17.99
CA PRO A 234 -4.48 -2.82 18.55
C PRO A 234 -5.71 -2.74 17.63
N VAL A 235 -5.92 -1.61 16.94
CA VAL A 235 -7.02 -1.46 15.98
C VAL A 235 -6.82 -2.40 14.78
N ILE A 236 -5.61 -2.41 14.20
CA ILE A 236 -5.24 -3.29 13.08
C ILE A 236 -5.38 -4.76 13.49
N ARG A 237 -4.95 -5.12 14.70
CA ARG A 237 -5.09 -6.48 15.25
C ARG A 237 -6.56 -6.89 15.30
N ALA A 238 -7.44 -6.08 15.88
CA ALA A 238 -8.87 -6.38 15.98
C ALA A 238 -9.51 -6.60 14.58
N LEU A 239 -9.13 -5.78 13.59
CA LEU A 239 -9.58 -5.92 12.20
C LEU A 239 -9.06 -7.21 11.56
N CYS A 240 -7.80 -7.57 11.79
CA CYS A 240 -7.22 -8.82 11.29
C CYS A 240 -7.86 -10.05 11.97
N GLU A 241 -8.12 -10.02 13.26
CA GLU A 241 -8.76 -11.11 14.01
C GLU A 241 -10.19 -11.36 13.53
N ALA A 242 -10.98 -10.30 13.29
CA ALA A 242 -12.31 -10.43 12.72
C ALA A 242 -12.29 -11.04 11.31
N GLN A 243 -11.35 -10.63 10.46
CA GLN A 243 -11.14 -11.23 9.14
C GLN A 243 -10.70 -12.69 9.26
N ALA A 244 -9.73 -12.99 10.13
CA ALA A 244 -9.20 -14.34 10.33
C ALA A 244 -10.27 -15.34 10.77
N LYS A 245 -11.23 -14.90 11.59
CA LYS A 245 -12.39 -15.72 11.96
C LYS A 245 -13.17 -16.18 10.73
N LEU A 246 -13.55 -15.28 9.84
CA LEU A 246 -14.27 -15.63 8.61
C LEU A 246 -13.43 -16.47 7.64
N ILE A 247 -12.13 -16.19 7.54
CA ILE A 247 -11.22 -17.01 6.73
C ILE A 247 -11.21 -18.46 7.23
N GLY A 248 -11.20 -18.67 8.55
CA GLY A 248 -11.26 -20.00 9.16
C GLY A 248 -12.58 -20.72 8.92
N GLU A 249 -13.71 -19.99 8.82
CA GLU A 249 -15.05 -20.56 8.61
C GLU A 249 -15.33 -20.90 7.13
N CYS A 250 -14.96 -20.02 6.21
CA CYS A 250 -15.38 -20.11 4.82
C CYS A 250 -14.29 -19.76 3.77
N GLY A 251 -13.04 -19.56 4.20
CA GLY A 251 -11.92 -19.32 3.30
C GLY A 251 -11.63 -20.53 2.41
N LYS A 252 -11.32 -20.28 1.13
CA LYS A 252 -10.87 -21.31 0.22
C LYS A 252 -9.43 -21.71 0.53
N PRO A 253 -9.08 -23.00 0.40
CA PRO A 253 -7.68 -23.42 0.49
C PRO A 253 -6.87 -22.74 -0.61
N VAL A 254 -5.60 -22.45 -0.31
CA VAL A 254 -4.68 -21.86 -1.29
C VAL A 254 -4.49 -22.85 -2.44
N GLY A 255 -4.75 -22.39 -3.66
CA GLY A 255 -4.55 -23.15 -4.88
C GLY A 255 -3.08 -23.38 -5.21
N ASP A 256 -2.82 -24.22 -6.20
CA ASP A 256 -1.49 -24.43 -6.76
C ASP A 256 -1.21 -23.33 -7.80
N PHE A 257 -0.19 -22.50 -7.52
CA PHE A 257 0.22 -21.38 -8.37
C PHE A 257 1.71 -21.53 -8.72
N PRO A 258 2.08 -21.38 -10.00
CA PRO A 258 3.50 -21.34 -10.38
C PRO A 258 4.14 -20.02 -9.94
N PHE A 259 5.38 -20.11 -9.44
CA PHE A 259 6.17 -18.96 -9.05
C PHE A 259 7.41 -18.85 -9.92
N PHE A 260 7.74 -17.62 -10.28
CA PHE A 260 8.88 -17.27 -11.13
C PHE A 260 9.78 -16.31 -10.33
N PRO A 261 10.72 -16.84 -9.56
CA PRO A 261 11.62 -16.00 -8.77
C PRO A 261 12.50 -15.16 -9.68
N ASP A 262 12.83 -13.95 -9.25
CA ASP A 262 13.72 -13.05 -9.99
C ASP A 262 15.14 -13.62 -10.07
N TYR A 263 15.57 -14.39 -9.08
CA TYR A 263 16.84 -15.12 -8.99
C TYR A 263 16.74 -16.22 -7.94
N THR A 264 17.67 -17.16 -7.98
CA THR A 264 17.83 -18.22 -6.95
C THR A 264 18.87 -17.84 -5.90
N GLU A 265 18.85 -18.50 -4.73
CA GLU A 265 19.90 -18.34 -3.70
C GLU A 265 21.28 -18.68 -4.28
N GLU A 266 21.41 -19.74 -5.07
CA GLU A 266 22.67 -20.15 -5.70
C GLU A 266 23.22 -19.07 -6.64
N GLN A 267 22.35 -18.44 -7.44
CA GLN A 267 22.72 -17.31 -8.29
C GLN A 267 23.17 -16.10 -7.49
N LEU A 268 22.46 -15.77 -6.40
CA LEU A 268 22.82 -14.65 -5.55
C LEU A 268 24.18 -14.88 -4.85
N GLU A 269 24.47 -16.10 -4.40
CA GLU A 269 25.76 -16.45 -3.82
C GLU A 269 26.89 -16.35 -4.86
N ALA A 270 26.71 -16.95 -6.04
CA ALA A 270 27.70 -16.89 -7.12
C ALA A 270 27.98 -15.45 -7.57
N VAL A 271 26.94 -14.66 -7.74
CA VAL A 271 27.04 -13.24 -8.07
C VAL A 271 27.74 -12.45 -6.97
N THR A 272 27.43 -12.69 -5.70
CA THR A 272 28.08 -12.02 -4.58
C THR A 272 29.56 -12.34 -4.52
N GLU A 273 29.96 -13.58 -4.78
CA GLU A 273 31.34 -14.02 -4.85
C GLU A 273 32.07 -13.38 -6.04
N SER A 274 31.48 -13.42 -7.24
CA SER A 274 32.05 -12.81 -8.46
C SER A 274 32.20 -11.29 -8.30
N ILE A 275 31.22 -10.58 -7.72
CA ILE A 275 31.29 -9.14 -7.51
C ILE A 275 32.44 -8.76 -6.57
N GLY A 276 32.61 -9.46 -5.43
CA GLY A 276 33.60 -9.09 -4.41
C GLY A 276 33.50 -7.62 -4.00
N ASP A 277 34.61 -6.90 -4.07
CA ASP A 277 34.68 -5.48 -3.69
C ASP A 277 34.35 -4.51 -4.85
N ARG A 278 34.00 -5.01 -6.05
CA ARG A 278 33.75 -4.19 -7.25
C ARG A 278 32.57 -3.23 -7.13
N LEU A 279 31.66 -3.44 -6.16
CA LEU A 279 30.56 -2.50 -5.87
C LEU A 279 31.04 -1.24 -5.12
N GLN A 280 32.13 -1.28 -4.37
CA GLN A 280 32.58 -0.13 -3.56
C GLN A 280 32.87 1.12 -4.41
N PRO A 281 33.61 1.04 -5.54
CA PRO A 281 33.80 2.18 -6.43
C PRO A 281 32.49 2.73 -7.00
N VAL A 282 31.53 1.86 -7.33
CA VAL A 282 30.22 2.25 -7.89
C VAL A 282 29.39 3.03 -6.86
N LEU A 283 29.44 2.61 -5.57
CA LEU A 283 28.75 3.31 -4.49
C LEU A 283 29.31 4.72 -4.23
N GLY A 284 30.58 4.98 -4.56
CA GLY A 284 31.23 6.28 -4.42
C GLY A 284 30.84 7.28 -5.51
N ILE A 285 30.17 6.86 -6.58
CA ILE A 285 29.75 7.75 -7.69
C ILE A 285 28.48 8.51 -7.30
N VAL A 286 28.60 9.82 -7.09
CA VAL A 286 27.49 10.68 -6.69
C VAL A 286 26.52 10.95 -7.84
N ALA A 287 27.07 11.21 -9.04
CA ALA A 287 26.25 11.48 -10.23
C ALA A 287 25.47 10.24 -10.66
N LYS A 288 24.13 10.37 -10.72
CA LYS A 288 23.24 9.22 -10.98
C LYS A 288 23.54 8.54 -12.32
N ALA A 289 23.67 9.32 -13.39
CA ALA A 289 23.90 8.76 -14.73
C ALA A 289 25.20 7.94 -14.82
N GLU A 290 26.30 8.47 -14.29
CA GLU A 290 27.60 7.80 -14.25
C GLU A 290 27.56 6.54 -13.36
N ARG A 291 26.86 6.58 -12.25
CA ARG A 291 26.67 5.42 -11.37
C ARG A 291 25.85 4.32 -12.04
N ASP A 292 24.75 4.70 -12.72
CA ASP A 292 23.91 3.74 -13.44
C ASP A 292 24.69 3.09 -14.60
N GLU A 293 25.53 3.84 -15.32
CA GLU A 293 26.43 3.31 -16.35
C GLU A 293 27.46 2.34 -15.75
N ALA A 294 28.16 2.73 -14.68
CA ALA A 294 29.13 1.87 -13.99
C ALA A 294 28.48 0.58 -13.43
N LEU A 295 27.24 0.66 -12.94
CA LEU A 295 26.51 -0.52 -12.48
C LEU A 295 26.11 -1.43 -13.64
N ASN A 296 25.73 -0.88 -14.79
CA ASN A 296 25.40 -1.64 -15.98
C ASN A 296 26.64 -2.37 -16.52
N ASP A 297 27.80 -1.70 -16.58
CA ASP A 297 29.05 -2.30 -17.02
C ASP A 297 29.49 -3.44 -16.08
N LEU A 298 29.38 -3.24 -14.77
CA LEU A 298 29.65 -4.27 -13.78
C LEU A 298 28.68 -5.46 -13.95
N THR A 299 27.39 -5.17 -14.17
CA THR A 299 26.38 -6.21 -14.39
C THR A 299 26.71 -7.04 -15.62
N ALA A 300 27.05 -6.40 -16.74
CA ALA A 300 27.43 -7.10 -17.96
C ALA A 300 28.66 -8.00 -17.77
N SER A 301 29.69 -7.50 -17.06
CA SER A 301 30.90 -8.28 -16.76
C SER A 301 30.58 -9.51 -15.89
N VAL A 302 29.78 -9.35 -14.83
CA VAL A 302 29.39 -10.47 -13.93
C VAL A 302 28.54 -11.50 -14.67
N VAL A 303 27.61 -11.05 -15.50
CA VAL A 303 26.77 -11.96 -16.32
C VAL A 303 27.65 -12.77 -17.28
N GLU A 304 28.63 -12.14 -17.96
CA GLU A 304 29.58 -12.82 -18.86
C GLU A 304 30.44 -13.84 -18.08
N GLU A 305 30.99 -13.47 -16.91
CA GLU A 305 31.78 -14.35 -16.06
C GLU A 305 31.04 -15.62 -15.60
N LEU A 306 29.73 -15.50 -15.40
CA LEU A 306 28.87 -16.58 -14.88
C LEU A 306 28.06 -17.31 -15.96
N ALA A 307 28.15 -16.88 -17.24
CA ALA A 307 27.34 -17.42 -18.34
C ALA A 307 27.54 -18.94 -18.56
N GLU A 308 28.76 -19.45 -18.36
CA GLU A 308 29.04 -20.89 -18.49
C GLU A 308 28.39 -21.71 -17.36
N ARG A 309 28.27 -21.12 -16.16
CA ARG A 309 27.66 -21.77 -14.98
C ARG A 309 26.13 -21.72 -15.01
N PHE A 310 25.55 -20.66 -15.56
CA PHE A 310 24.10 -20.42 -15.63
C PHE A 310 23.68 -20.06 -17.06
N PRO A 311 23.69 -21.03 -17.98
CA PRO A 311 23.37 -20.78 -19.38
C PRO A 311 21.88 -20.38 -19.53
N GLU A 312 21.64 -19.37 -20.39
CA GLU A 312 20.29 -18.82 -20.68
C GLU A 312 19.57 -18.13 -19.48
N GLU A 313 20.33 -17.78 -18.43
CA GLU A 313 19.77 -17.17 -17.19
C GLU A 313 20.31 -15.74 -16.95
N GLU A 314 20.70 -15.01 -18.01
CA GLU A 314 21.30 -13.67 -17.89
C GLU A 314 20.40 -12.68 -17.16
N GLY A 315 19.08 -12.77 -17.36
CA GLY A 315 18.11 -11.92 -16.69
C GLY A 315 18.06 -12.15 -15.17
N MET A 316 18.17 -13.40 -14.73
CA MET A 316 18.21 -13.78 -13.31
C MET A 316 19.53 -13.35 -12.66
N LEU A 317 20.66 -13.50 -13.35
CA LEU A 317 21.97 -13.01 -12.89
C LEU A 317 21.94 -11.48 -12.73
N ALA A 318 21.40 -10.73 -13.69
CA ALA A 318 21.27 -9.29 -13.61
C ALA A 318 20.37 -8.86 -12.41
N ALA A 319 19.30 -9.59 -12.16
CA ALA A 319 18.43 -9.36 -11.00
C ALA A 319 19.17 -9.64 -9.67
N ALA A 320 20.00 -10.69 -9.62
CA ALA A 320 20.85 -11.01 -8.48
C ALA A 320 21.91 -9.93 -8.22
N VAL A 321 22.54 -9.36 -9.28
CA VAL A 321 23.46 -8.20 -9.15
C VAL A 321 22.74 -7.01 -8.54
N ASN A 322 21.54 -6.69 -9.01
CA ASN A 322 20.72 -5.61 -8.44
C ASN A 322 20.36 -5.87 -6.96
N ALA A 323 20.10 -7.12 -6.58
CA ALA A 323 19.85 -7.48 -5.18
C ALA A 323 21.10 -7.30 -4.30
N ALA A 324 22.26 -7.74 -4.77
CA ALA A 324 23.56 -7.54 -4.11
C ALA A 324 23.85 -6.03 -3.97
N PHE A 325 23.69 -5.25 -5.03
CA PHE A 325 23.85 -3.79 -5.00
C PHE A 325 22.95 -3.13 -3.95
N LYS A 326 21.65 -3.45 -3.93
CA LYS A 326 20.71 -2.90 -2.93
C LYS A 326 21.12 -3.24 -1.50
N LYS A 327 21.60 -4.46 -1.26
CA LYS A 327 22.07 -4.89 0.08
C LYS A 327 23.33 -4.12 0.49
N THR A 328 24.31 -4.00 -0.41
CA THR A 328 25.58 -3.28 -0.16
C THR A 328 25.34 -1.79 0.01
N MET A 329 24.49 -1.18 -0.82
CA MET A 329 24.09 0.22 -0.72
C MET A 329 23.42 0.53 0.63
N ARG A 330 22.49 -0.34 1.06
CA ARG A 330 21.85 -0.16 2.37
C ARG A 330 22.86 -0.24 3.51
N HIS A 331 23.78 -1.20 3.45
CA HIS A 331 24.86 -1.31 4.43
C HIS A 331 25.73 -0.06 4.46
N HIS A 332 26.18 0.41 3.29
CA HIS A 332 26.97 1.64 3.16
C HIS A 332 26.29 2.85 3.81
N VAL A 333 25.00 3.09 3.49
CA VAL A 333 24.24 4.20 4.09
C VAL A 333 24.14 4.10 5.60
N LEU A 334 23.99 2.88 6.14
CA LEU A 334 23.86 2.67 7.59
C LEU A 334 25.21 2.79 8.34
N THR A 335 26.32 2.44 7.72
CA THR A 335 27.65 2.47 8.34
C THR A 335 28.35 3.81 8.15
N GLU A 336 28.31 4.37 6.95
CA GLU A 336 29.03 5.62 6.61
C GLU A 336 28.17 6.87 6.83
N GLY A 337 26.85 6.74 6.99
CA GLY A 337 25.96 7.86 7.15
C GLY A 337 25.84 8.76 5.90
N VAL A 338 26.19 8.22 4.72
CA VAL A 338 26.17 8.95 3.44
C VAL A 338 25.21 8.26 2.47
N ARG A 339 24.33 9.04 1.86
CA ARG A 339 23.42 8.56 0.81
C ARG A 339 24.12 8.48 -0.53
N MET A 340 23.53 7.73 -1.48
CA MET A 340 24.06 7.51 -2.83
C MET A 340 24.29 8.81 -3.64
N ASP A 341 23.63 9.88 -3.28
CA ASP A 341 23.80 11.22 -3.87
C ASP A 341 24.71 12.15 -3.04
N GLY A 342 25.51 11.57 -2.15
CA GLY A 342 26.50 12.26 -1.32
C GLY A 342 25.92 13.04 -0.13
N ARG A 343 24.60 13.09 0.05
CA ARG A 343 23.96 13.77 1.18
C ARG A 343 24.04 12.96 2.46
N THR A 344 24.03 13.64 3.59
CA THR A 344 23.79 13.00 4.89
C THR A 344 22.31 12.61 5.06
N PRO A 345 21.96 11.74 6.02
CA PRO A 345 20.56 11.37 6.28
C PRO A 345 19.62 12.52 6.61
N VAL A 346 20.15 13.62 7.17
CA VAL A 346 19.36 14.81 7.57
C VAL A 346 19.31 15.90 6.50
N GLU A 347 20.12 15.83 5.46
CA GLU A 347 20.08 16.81 4.36
C GLU A 347 18.93 16.52 3.40
N ILE A 348 18.23 17.58 3.01
CA ILE A 348 17.21 17.53 1.95
C ILE A 348 17.84 17.88 0.60
N ARG A 349 17.23 17.42 -0.51
CA ARG A 349 17.60 17.85 -1.85
C ARG A 349 17.34 19.34 -2.01
N THR A 350 18.16 20.01 -2.81
CA THR A 350 17.94 21.43 -3.16
C THR A 350 16.52 21.63 -3.69
N ILE A 351 15.83 22.62 -3.12
CA ILE A 351 14.48 23.01 -3.52
C ILE A 351 14.57 24.39 -4.16
N THR A 352 14.00 24.52 -5.35
CA THR A 352 13.77 25.83 -6.01
C THR A 352 12.31 25.96 -6.38
N ALA A 353 11.79 27.19 -6.32
CA ALA A 353 10.43 27.52 -6.72
C ALA A 353 10.42 28.87 -7.43
N GLU A 354 9.84 28.91 -8.61
CA GLU A 354 9.69 30.11 -9.43
C GLU A 354 8.22 30.29 -9.80
N ALA A 355 7.72 31.51 -9.69
CA ALA A 355 6.37 31.87 -10.13
C ALA A 355 6.43 32.69 -11.43
N GLY A 356 5.37 32.62 -12.23
CA GLY A 356 5.25 33.40 -13.46
C GLY A 356 6.13 32.91 -14.61
N VAL A 357 6.47 31.62 -14.65
CA VAL A 357 7.35 31.04 -15.68
C VAL A 357 6.70 30.93 -17.07
N LEU A 358 5.37 30.99 -17.17
CA LEU A 358 4.63 30.99 -18.43
C LEU A 358 3.90 32.32 -18.62
N PRO A 359 4.04 32.98 -19.80
CA PRO A 359 3.66 34.43 -19.93
C PRO A 359 2.16 34.67 -20.14
N ARG A 360 1.31 33.71 -20.51
CA ARG A 360 -0.06 33.97 -20.96
C ARG A 360 -1.15 33.21 -20.19
N VAL A 361 -0.76 32.48 -19.18
CA VAL A 361 -1.70 31.73 -18.33
C VAL A 361 -2.11 32.55 -17.10
N HIS A 362 -3.22 32.17 -16.45
CA HIS A 362 -3.70 32.86 -15.25
C HIS A 362 -2.70 32.82 -14.08
N GLY A 363 -1.86 31.79 -14.03
CA GLY A 363 -0.77 31.63 -13.09
C GLY A 363 0.07 30.42 -13.50
N SER A 364 1.35 30.46 -13.17
CA SER A 364 2.26 29.34 -13.37
C SER A 364 3.33 29.34 -12.31
N ALA A 365 3.75 28.14 -11.92
CA ALA A 365 4.87 27.94 -11.02
C ALA A 365 5.68 26.72 -11.44
N LEU A 366 6.99 26.81 -11.26
CA LEU A 366 7.92 25.69 -11.39
C LEU A 366 8.46 25.36 -10.01
N PHE A 367 8.29 24.13 -9.58
CA PHE A 367 8.86 23.61 -8.34
C PHE A 367 9.83 22.48 -8.69
N GLN A 368 11.07 22.60 -8.24
CA GLN A 368 12.10 21.58 -8.43
C GLN A 368 12.62 21.10 -7.08
N ARG A 369 12.82 19.77 -6.97
CA ARG A 369 13.49 19.12 -5.84
C ARG A 369 14.61 18.23 -6.39
N GLY A 370 15.85 18.72 -6.33
CA GLY A 370 16.96 18.12 -7.06
C GLY A 370 16.71 18.21 -8.56
N GLU A 371 16.73 17.08 -9.25
CA GLU A 371 16.50 16.99 -10.70
C GLU A 371 15.03 16.73 -11.09
N THR A 372 14.14 16.61 -10.11
CA THR A 372 12.72 16.32 -10.35
C THR A 372 11.89 17.59 -10.43
#